data_ea664ad23afff9468289c734c552e68d
#
_entry.id   ea664ad23afff9468289c734c552e68d
#
_cell.length_a   1.000
_cell.length_b   1.000
_cell.length_c   1.000
_cell.angle_alpha   90.00
_cell.angle_beta   90.00
_cell.angle_gamma   90.00
#
_symmetry.space_group_name_H-M   'P 1'
#
loop_
_entity.id
_entity.type
_entity.pdbx_description
1 polymer ?
#
loop_
_entity_poly.entity_id
_entity_poly.type
_entity_poly.pdbx_seq_one_letter_code
_entity_poly.pdbx_strand_id
1 'polypeptide(L)'
;KIIEICDIFGINTLGGGYGRLETKYSRYNKAVSFDEVKKFVVGNLKELGRCLEGTDIMMAYENHCDFTGREIASILEEVDHPNIGGMFDIGNGAVICCDPMADVEYLAPWAVAAHFKDFKVIDNPVFEHLWQDMPMILKGCLLGEGIMDFDVIMKAICEKAKRKQNMILMAEPAFILPEKHYNCLEEMHQFDRECTYQFVDFMQKLVEKY
;
A
#
# COMPACT_ATOMS: atom_id res chain seq x y z
N LYS A 1 2.19 23.70 11.39
CA LYS A 1 3.56 23.47 10.85
C LYS A 1 3.55 22.55 9.63
N ILE A 2 2.92 21.33 9.68
CA ILE A 2 2.79 20.47 8.49
C ILE A 2 1.91 21.15 7.44
N ILE A 3 0.75 21.69 7.81
CA ILE A 3 -0.15 22.42 6.89
C ILE A 3 0.58 23.57 6.19
N GLU A 4 1.34 24.37 6.91
CA GLU A 4 2.16 25.46 6.33
C GLU A 4 3.19 24.94 5.30
N ILE A 5 3.77 23.76 5.55
CA ILE A 5 4.69 23.12 4.61
C ILE A 5 3.91 22.67 3.37
N CYS A 6 2.75 22.07 3.56
CA CYS A 6 1.87 21.64 2.46
C CYS A 6 1.50 22.84 1.59
N ASP A 7 1.12 23.96 2.18
CA ASP A 7 0.79 25.20 1.46
C ASP A 7 1.96 25.73 0.65
N ILE A 8 3.18 25.76 1.24
CA ILE A 8 4.39 26.24 0.56
C ILE A 8 4.74 25.40 -0.66
N PHE A 9 4.57 24.08 -0.58
CA PHE A 9 4.96 23.12 -1.62
C PHE A 9 3.80 22.66 -2.50
N GLY A 10 2.58 23.14 -2.26
CA GLY A 10 1.39 22.71 -3.00
C GLY A 10 1.02 21.25 -2.76
N ILE A 11 1.34 20.70 -1.57
CA ILE A 11 1.03 19.32 -1.20
C ILE A 11 -0.41 19.24 -0.74
N ASN A 12 -1.20 18.41 -1.41
CA ASN A 12 -2.62 18.19 -1.08
C ASN A 12 -2.94 16.77 -0.58
N THR A 13 -1.94 15.91 -0.46
CA THR A 13 -2.11 14.55 0.05
C THR A 13 -0.94 14.18 0.95
N LEU A 14 -1.25 13.76 2.16
CA LEU A 14 -0.31 13.20 3.12
C LEU A 14 -0.54 11.70 3.23
N GLY A 15 0.51 10.91 3.16
CA GLY A 15 0.45 9.46 3.32
C GLY A 15 1.03 9.00 4.64
N GLY A 16 0.51 7.93 5.19
CA GLY A 16 1.05 7.26 6.35
C GLY A 16 0.19 6.13 6.86
N GLY A 17 0.79 5.24 7.62
CA GLY A 17 0.14 4.07 8.18
C GLY A 17 0.66 3.75 9.57
N TYR A 18 0.12 2.71 10.16
CA TYR A 18 0.60 2.10 11.38
C TYR A 18 1.35 0.81 11.04
N GLY A 19 2.32 0.44 11.87
CA GLY A 19 2.98 -0.85 11.78
C GLY A 19 4.29 -0.90 11.01
N ARG A 20 4.89 -2.08 11.10
CA ARG A 20 6.20 -2.36 10.56
C ARG A 20 6.26 -3.78 10.02
N LEU A 21 7.21 -4.04 9.11
CA LEU A 21 7.47 -5.37 8.55
C LEU A 21 8.04 -6.38 9.56
N GLU A 22 8.51 -5.91 10.71
CA GLU A 22 9.03 -6.80 11.76
C GLU A 22 7.88 -7.44 12.55
N THR A 23 7.90 -8.76 12.72
CA THR A 23 6.88 -9.54 13.46
C THR A 23 6.58 -8.96 14.84
N LYS A 24 7.61 -8.40 15.50
CA LYS A 24 7.50 -7.76 16.81
C LYS A 24 6.54 -6.58 16.84
N TYR A 25 6.38 -5.88 15.71
CA TYR A 25 5.59 -4.66 15.60
C TYR A 25 4.38 -4.82 14.66
N SER A 26 4.20 -5.99 14.08
CA SER A 26 3.08 -6.29 13.18
C SER A 26 1.90 -6.89 13.93
N ARG A 27 0.80 -7.13 13.20
CA ARG A 27 -0.40 -7.82 13.69
C ARG A 27 -0.15 -9.21 14.32
N TYR A 28 1.02 -9.80 14.08
CA TYR A 28 1.41 -11.08 14.66
C TYR A 28 1.93 -10.96 16.10
N ASN A 29 2.16 -9.76 16.59
CA ASN A 29 2.43 -9.50 17.99
C ASN A 29 1.12 -9.48 18.77
N LYS A 30 0.86 -10.55 19.52
CA LYS A 30 -0.38 -10.73 20.29
C LYS A 30 -0.43 -9.94 21.60
N ALA A 31 0.53 -9.07 21.87
CA ALA A 31 0.58 -8.27 23.09
C ALA A 31 -0.51 -7.18 23.14
N VAL A 32 -0.99 -6.75 21.95
CA VAL A 32 -2.03 -5.73 21.83
C VAL A 32 -3.14 -6.27 20.93
N SER A 33 -4.38 -6.12 21.33
CA SER A 33 -5.53 -6.55 20.52
C SER A 33 -5.80 -5.59 19.35
N PHE A 34 -6.46 -6.10 18.29
CA PHE A 34 -6.91 -5.26 17.19
C PHE A 34 -7.79 -4.10 17.66
N ASP A 35 -8.73 -4.36 18.58
CA ASP A 35 -9.66 -3.34 19.07
C ASP A 35 -8.95 -2.19 19.79
N GLU A 36 -7.90 -2.49 20.55
CA GLU A 36 -7.08 -1.46 21.21
C GLU A 36 -6.33 -0.61 20.20
N VAL A 37 -5.71 -1.24 19.21
CA VAL A 37 -4.99 -0.53 18.13
C VAL A 37 -5.98 0.27 17.29
N LYS A 38 -7.11 -0.31 16.90
CA LYS A 38 -8.17 0.38 16.17
C LYS A 38 -8.63 1.64 16.91
N LYS A 39 -8.95 1.53 18.19
CA LYS A 39 -9.38 2.67 19.00
C LYS A 39 -8.35 3.80 19.03
N PHE A 40 -7.07 3.44 19.17
CA PHE A 40 -5.97 4.40 19.14
C PHE A 40 -5.86 5.09 17.77
N VAL A 41 -5.89 4.33 16.69
CA VAL A 41 -5.79 4.85 15.32
C VAL A 41 -6.98 5.75 14.99
N VAL A 42 -8.20 5.32 15.28
CA VAL A 42 -9.42 6.12 15.05
C VAL A 42 -9.35 7.44 15.81
N GLY A 43 -8.90 7.42 17.08
CA GLY A 43 -8.74 8.64 17.87
C GLY A 43 -7.77 9.63 17.23
N ASN A 44 -6.62 9.15 16.79
CA ASN A 44 -5.60 9.97 16.13
C ASN A 44 -6.06 10.51 14.76
N LEU A 45 -6.73 9.68 13.96
CA LEU A 45 -7.23 10.11 12.66
C LEU A 45 -8.36 11.15 12.80
N LYS A 46 -9.23 11.03 13.79
CA LYS A 46 -10.25 12.05 14.08
C LYS A 46 -9.63 13.38 14.51
N GLU A 47 -8.58 13.34 15.32
CA GLU A 47 -7.83 14.55 15.70
C GLU A 47 -7.16 15.19 14.49
N LEU A 48 -6.48 14.37 13.67
CA LEU A 48 -5.85 14.83 12.45
C LEU A 48 -6.88 15.44 11.48
N GLY A 49 -8.03 14.79 11.32
CA GLY A 49 -9.14 15.30 10.51
C GLY A 49 -9.54 16.71 10.93
N ARG A 50 -9.75 16.94 12.24
CA ARG A 50 -10.04 18.28 12.77
C ARG A 50 -8.96 19.30 12.46
N CYS A 51 -7.69 18.90 12.50
CA CYS A 51 -6.59 19.79 12.12
C CYS A 51 -6.58 20.14 10.63
N LEU A 52 -7.16 19.31 9.78
CA LEU A 52 -7.22 19.49 8.33
C LEU A 52 -8.50 20.18 7.86
N GLU A 53 -9.47 20.45 8.76
CA GLU A 53 -10.71 21.14 8.43
C GLU A 53 -10.44 22.50 7.75
N GLY A 54 -11.15 22.76 6.67
CA GLY A 54 -11.00 24.00 5.90
C GLY A 54 -9.78 24.05 4.99
N THR A 55 -9.03 22.96 4.86
CA THR A 55 -7.94 22.81 3.88
C THR A 55 -8.32 21.81 2.79
N ASP A 56 -7.60 21.85 1.66
CA ASP A 56 -7.71 20.86 0.58
C ASP A 56 -6.82 19.62 0.80
N ILE A 57 -6.18 19.53 1.97
CA ILE A 57 -5.25 18.46 2.28
C ILE A 57 -6.02 17.21 2.71
N MET A 58 -5.69 16.08 2.08
CA MET A 58 -6.18 14.75 2.45
C MET A 58 -5.11 13.98 3.21
N MET A 59 -5.52 13.26 4.25
CA MET A 59 -4.70 12.20 4.84
C MET A 59 -5.11 10.87 4.23
N ALA A 60 -4.19 10.21 3.56
CA ALA A 60 -4.31 8.87 3.01
C ALA A 60 -3.73 7.86 4.01
N TYR A 61 -4.61 7.14 4.72
CA TYR A 61 -4.21 6.15 5.72
C TYR A 61 -3.97 4.79 5.04
N GLU A 62 -2.76 4.28 5.15
CA GLU A 62 -2.28 3.10 4.43
C GLU A 62 -2.64 1.78 5.13
N ASN A 63 -3.04 0.76 4.35
CA ASN A 63 -3.06 -0.63 4.77
C ASN A 63 -1.64 -1.21 4.71
N HIS A 64 -0.82 -0.89 5.70
CA HIS A 64 0.54 -1.40 5.78
C HIS A 64 0.57 -2.87 6.30
N CYS A 65 1.39 -3.20 7.28
CA CYS A 65 1.59 -4.59 7.73
C CYS A 65 0.74 -5.00 8.94
N ASP A 66 -0.31 -4.24 9.28
CA ASP A 66 -1.09 -4.42 10.51
C ASP A 66 -2.52 -4.83 10.28
N PHE A 67 -3.12 -4.28 9.22
CA PHE A 67 -4.55 -4.38 8.98
C PHE A 67 -4.83 -4.95 7.60
N THR A 68 -5.86 -5.77 7.51
CA THR A 68 -6.48 -6.14 6.23
C THR A 68 -7.25 -4.95 5.67
N GLY A 69 -7.55 -4.98 4.37
CA GLY A 69 -8.38 -3.95 3.75
C GLY A 69 -9.74 -3.78 4.43
N ARG A 70 -10.34 -4.88 4.89
CA ARG A 70 -11.59 -4.84 5.65
C ARG A 70 -11.46 -4.12 6.99
N GLU A 71 -10.37 -4.34 7.70
CA GLU A 71 -10.08 -3.66 8.98
C GLU A 71 -9.84 -2.18 8.78
N ILE A 72 -9.07 -1.79 7.74
CA ILE A 72 -8.89 -0.39 7.36
C ILE A 72 -10.21 0.28 6.99
N ALA A 73 -11.03 -0.36 6.15
CA ALA A 73 -12.36 0.17 5.81
C ALA A 73 -13.18 0.45 7.07
N SER A 74 -13.17 -0.47 8.05
CA SER A 74 -13.88 -0.29 9.32
C SER A 74 -13.32 0.84 10.19
N ILE A 75 -12.02 1.14 10.08
CA ILE A 75 -11.39 2.29 10.74
C ILE A 75 -11.86 3.59 10.08
N LEU A 76 -11.78 3.65 8.76
CA LEU A 76 -12.15 4.84 7.98
C LEU A 76 -13.64 5.16 8.09
N GLU A 77 -14.49 4.13 8.14
CA GLU A 77 -15.93 4.28 8.39
C GLU A 77 -16.20 4.88 9.78
N GLU A 78 -15.49 4.44 10.81
CA GLU A 78 -15.65 4.99 12.16
C GLU A 78 -15.06 6.40 12.31
N VAL A 79 -14.00 6.72 11.56
CA VAL A 79 -13.42 8.07 11.51
C VAL A 79 -14.38 9.05 10.86
N ASP A 80 -14.99 8.68 9.75
CA ASP A 80 -16.01 9.42 8.99
C ASP A 80 -15.68 10.92 8.85
N HIS A 81 -14.52 11.23 8.25
CA HIS A 81 -14.07 12.61 8.07
C HIS A 81 -13.76 12.93 6.60
N PRO A 82 -14.17 14.11 6.06
CA PRO A 82 -13.97 14.46 4.66
C PRO A 82 -12.50 14.50 4.22
N ASN A 83 -11.60 14.93 5.11
CA ASN A 83 -10.16 15.02 4.83
C ASN A 83 -9.39 13.71 5.11
N ILE A 84 -10.06 12.64 5.53
CA ILE A 84 -9.43 11.34 5.80
C ILE A 84 -9.92 10.33 4.76
N GLY A 85 -8.97 9.64 4.14
CA GLY A 85 -9.25 8.55 3.19
C GLY A 85 -8.18 7.45 3.31
N GLY A 86 -8.22 6.49 2.41
CA GLY A 86 -7.29 5.38 2.36
C GLY A 86 -6.17 5.59 1.33
N MET A 87 -4.96 5.22 1.68
CA MET A 87 -3.93 4.88 0.72
C MET A 87 -4.08 3.38 0.47
N PHE A 88 -4.57 3.05 -0.71
CA PHE A 88 -4.75 1.66 -1.10
C PHE A 88 -3.42 1.09 -1.56
N ASP A 89 -2.69 0.45 -0.65
CA ASP A 89 -1.52 -0.34 -1.02
C ASP A 89 -1.96 -1.74 -1.47
N ILE A 90 -1.86 -1.95 -2.77
CA ILE A 90 -2.43 -3.11 -3.46
C ILE A 90 -1.76 -4.43 -3.05
N GLY A 91 -0.51 -4.38 -2.62
CA GLY A 91 0.28 -5.59 -2.31
C GLY A 91 0.36 -5.97 -0.84
N ASN A 92 0.04 -5.07 0.07
CA ASN A 92 0.30 -5.30 1.49
C ASN A 92 -0.58 -6.39 2.12
N GLY A 93 -1.73 -6.72 1.53
CA GLY A 93 -2.49 -7.90 1.91
C GLY A 93 -1.67 -9.18 1.83
N ALA A 94 -0.88 -9.35 0.76
CA ALA A 94 0.01 -10.50 0.59
C ALA A 94 1.10 -10.58 1.66
N VAL A 95 1.67 -9.43 2.07
CA VAL A 95 2.71 -9.36 3.11
C VAL A 95 2.20 -9.86 4.47
N ILE A 96 0.92 -9.66 4.75
CA ILE A 96 0.27 -10.15 5.98
C ILE A 96 -0.46 -11.50 5.79
N CYS A 97 -0.09 -12.26 4.77
CA CYS A 97 -0.65 -13.58 4.47
C CYS A 97 -2.17 -13.58 4.22
N CYS A 98 -2.69 -12.50 3.65
CA CYS A 98 -4.07 -12.38 3.20
C CYS A 98 -4.12 -12.34 1.67
N ASP A 99 -5.30 -12.59 1.11
CA ASP A 99 -5.53 -12.40 -0.31
C ASP A 99 -5.58 -10.88 -0.63
N PRO A 100 -4.61 -10.33 -1.35
CA PRO A 100 -4.59 -8.90 -1.64
C PRO A 100 -5.73 -8.47 -2.56
N MET A 101 -6.25 -9.38 -3.40
CA MET A 101 -7.39 -9.09 -4.27
C MET A 101 -8.70 -8.98 -3.50
N ALA A 102 -8.83 -9.66 -2.34
CA ALA A 102 -9.98 -9.50 -1.46
C ALA A 102 -10.05 -8.09 -0.83
N ASP A 103 -8.93 -7.40 -0.70
CA ASP A 103 -8.88 -6.03 -0.15
C ASP A 103 -9.46 -4.97 -1.10
N VAL A 104 -9.51 -5.25 -2.41
CA VAL A 104 -9.97 -4.31 -3.45
C VAL A 104 -11.38 -3.78 -3.15
N GLU A 105 -12.31 -4.68 -2.81
CA GLU A 105 -13.71 -4.33 -2.52
C GLU A 105 -13.86 -3.40 -1.31
N TYR A 106 -13.00 -3.57 -0.32
CA TYR A 106 -13.04 -2.81 0.92
C TYR A 106 -12.32 -1.47 0.81
N LEU A 107 -11.18 -1.42 0.11
CA LEU A 107 -10.32 -0.24 0.09
C LEU A 107 -10.66 0.73 -1.04
N ALA A 108 -11.10 0.24 -2.21
CA ALA A 108 -11.39 1.10 -3.34
C ALA A 108 -12.38 2.25 -3.01
N PRO A 109 -13.47 2.06 -2.24
CA PRO A 109 -14.37 3.15 -1.88
C PRO A 109 -13.72 4.29 -1.09
N TRP A 110 -12.68 4.00 -0.34
CA TRP A 110 -11.98 4.95 0.51
C TRP A 110 -10.74 5.55 -0.12
N ALA A 111 -10.33 5.05 -1.29
CA ALA A 111 -9.07 5.40 -1.90
C ALA A 111 -8.99 6.90 -2.25
N VAL A 112 -7.91 7.53 -1.83
CA VAL A 112 -7.49 8.89 -2.22
C VAL A 112 -6.07 8.90 -2.77
N ALA A 113 -5.33 7.82 -2.53
CA ALA A 113 -4.05 7.50 -3.15
C ALA A 113 -3.91 5.97 -3.23
N ALA A 114 -3.01 5.48 -4.07
CA ALA A 114 -2.72 4.06 -4.17
C ALA A 114 -1.24 3.79 -4.47
N HIS A 115 -0.69 2.73 -3.86
CA HIS A 115 0.59 2.13 -4.18
C HIS A 115 0.39 0.87 -5.01
N PHE A 116 1.11 0.80 -6.11
CA PHE A 116 1.08 -0.34 -7.03
C PHE A 116 2.35 -1.15 -6.89
N LYS A 117 2.21 -2.39 -6.46
CA LYS A 117 3.27 -3.39 -6.39
C LYS A 117 2.72 -4.75 -6.81
N ASP A 118 3.59 -5.64 -7.23
CA ASP A 118 3.20 -6.97 -7.67
C ASP A 118 4.12 -8.05 -7.08
N PHE A 119 3.59 -9.24 -6.95
CA PHE A 119 4.30 -10.39 -6.40
C PHE A 119 4.05 -11.62 -7.27
N LYS A 120 5.07 -12.41 -7.46
CA LYS A 120 4.96 -13.76 -8.03
C LYS A 120 5.24 -14.82 -6.99
N VAL A 121 4.58 -15.95 -7.14
CA VAL A 121 4.86 -17.14 -6.34
C VAL A 121 6.07 -17.83 -6.91
N ILE A 122 7.06 -18.11 -6.10
CA ILE A 122 8.27 -18.85 -6.48
C ILE A 122 8.52 -19.99 -5.49
N ASP A 123 9.32 -20.97 -5.90
CA ASP A 123 9.83 -21.98 -4.98
C ASP A 123 10.65 -21.32 -3.88
N ASN A 124 10.47 -21.78 -2.64
CA ASN A 124 11.24 -21.26 -1.52
C ASN A 124 12.71 -21.71 -1.62
N PRO A 125 13.67 -20.82 -1.85
CA PRO A 125 15.06 -21.18 -2.08
C PRO A 125 15.76 -21.75 -0.85
N VAL A 126 15.16 -21.57 0.34
CA VAL A 126 15.69 -22.13 1.61
C VAL A 126 14.83 -23.28 2.12
N PHE A 127 14.02 -23.89 1.26
CA PHE A 127 13.18 -25.02 1.63
C PHE A 127 14.01 -26.27 1.86
N GLU A 128 14.08 -26.70 3.12
CA GLU A 128 14.87 -27.87 3.55
C GLU A 128 14.01 -29.06 3.97
N HIS A 129 12.82 -28.80 4.56
CA HIS A 129 11.98 -29.84 5.13
C HIS A 129 10.50 -29.68 4.79
N LEU A 130 9.94 -30.68 4.13
CA LEU A 130 8.56 -30.74 3.61
C LEU A 130 7.46 -30.39 4.64
N TRP A 131 7.71 -30.61 5.92
CA TRP A 131 6.72 -30.43 6.97
C TRP A 131 6.97 -29.26 7.92
N GLN A 132 8.07 -28.57 7.74
CA GLN A 132 8.51 -27.50 8.65
C GLN A 132 8.55 -26.13 7.97
N ASP A 133 8.75 -26.12 6.65
CA ASP A 133 8.91 -24.88 5.88
C ASP A 133 7.82 -24.75 4.80
N MET A 134 7.53 -23.53 4.43
CA MET A 134 6.64 -23.26 3.28
C MET A 134 7.37 -23.57 1.97
N PRO A 135 6.84 -24.45 1.11
CA PRO A 135 7.49 -24.84 -0.15
C PRO A 135 7.53 -23.70 -1.19
N MET A 136 6.64 -22.72 -1.04
CA MET A 136 6.55 -21.57 -1.93
C MET A 136 6.51 -20.28 -1.13
N ILE A 137 7.06 -19.21 -1.69
CA ILE A 137 7.05 -17.86 -1.12
C ILE A 137 6.65 -16.83 -2.17
N LEU A 138 6.24 -15.65 -1.68
CA LEU A 138 6.03 -14.49 -2.53
C LEU A 138 7.35 -13.74 -2.73
N LYS A 139 7.62 -13.37 -3.98
CA LYS A 139 8.74 -12.51 -4.37
C LYS A 139 8.19 -11.31 -5.14
N GLY A 140 8.64 -10.10 -4.80
CA GLY A 140 8.33 -8.89 -5.57
C GLY A 140 8.78 -9.02 -7.01
N CYS A 141 7.99 -8.50 -7.94
CA CYS A 141 8.26 -8.52 -9.37
C CYS A 141 7.82 -7.22 -10.04
N LEU A 142 8.08 -7.08 -11.32
CA LEU A 142 7.55 -5.96 -12.10
C LEU A 142 6.04 -6.04 -12.19
N LEU A 143 5.39 -4.88 -12.31
CA LEU A 143 3.93 -4.82 -12.44
C LEU A 143 3.45 -5.61 -13.66
N GLY A 144 2.44 -6.44 -13.47
CA GLY A 144 1.88 -7.29 -14.49
C GLY A 144 2.60 -8.64 -14.69
N GLU A 145 3.67 -8.92 -13.95
CA GLU A 145 4.34 -10.22 -13.96
C GLU A 145 3.89 -11.18 -12.85
N GLY A 146 3.06 -10.68 -11.94
CA GLY A 146 2.68 -11.38 -10.73
C GLY A 146 1.23 -11.80 -10.65
N ILE A 147 0.69 -11.77 -9.45
CA ILE A 147 -0.64 -12.28 -9.11
C ILE A 147 -1.72 -11.20 -9.06
N MET A 148 -1.34 -9.90 -9.20
CA MET A 148 -2.29 -8.80 -9.12
C MET A 148 -3.05 -8.61 -10.43
N ASP A 149 -4.38 -8.54 -10.35
CA ASP A 149 -5.22 -8.16 -11.49
C ASP A 149 -5.43 -6.63 -11.50
N PHE A 150 -4.53 -5.93 -12.19
CA PHE A 150 -4.56 -4.46 -12.25
C PHE A 150 -5.78 -3.91 -12.99
N ASP A 151 -6.40 -4.68 -13.88
CA ASP A 151 -7.63 -4.27 -14.55
C ASP A 151 -8.80 -4.26 -13.56
N VAL A 152 -8.93 -5.28 -12.72
CA VAL A 152 -9.94 -5.31 -11.66
C VAL A 152 -9.71 -4.18 -10.66
N ILE A 153 -8.47 -3.95 -10.26
CA ILE A 153 -8.09 -2.90 -9.31
C ILE A 153 -8.42 -1.51 -9.85
N MET A 154 -7.96 -1.19 -11.06
CA MET A 154 -8.20 0.13 -11.66
C MET A 154 -9.69 0.39 -11.89
N LYS A 155 -10.42 -0.61 -12.35
CA LYS A 155 -11.87 -0.50 -12.51
C LYS A 155 -12.54 -0.18 -11.18
N ALA A 156 -12.20 -0.89 -10.10
CA ALA A 156 -12.76 -0.64 -8.78
C ALA A 156 -12.42 0.77 -8.26
N ILE A 157 -11.19 1.24 -8.46
CA ILE A 157 -10.75 2.59 -8.10
C ILE A 157 -11.55 3.63 -8.91
N CYS A 158 -11.62 3.49 -10.23
CA CYS A 158 -12.32 4.44 -11.10
C CYS A 158 -13.83 4.51 -10.81
N GLU A 159 -14.45 3.40 -10.44
CA GLU A 159 -15.87 3.33 -10.13
C GLU A 159 -16.19 3.83 -8.71
N LYS A 160 -15.39 3.47 -7.71
CA LYS A 160 -15.75 3.57 -6.29
C LYS A 160 -14.95 4.59 -5.48
N ALA A 161 -13.78 5.03 -5.95
CA ALA A 161 -12.88 5.84 -5.14
C ALA A 161 -13.52 7.13 -4.62
N LYS A 162 -13.24 7.44 -3.36
CA LYS A 162 -13.69 8.66 -2.67
C LYS A 162 -13.22 9.93 -3.38
N ARG A 163 -11.99 9.91 -3.93
CA ARG A 163 -11.39 11.02 -4.65
C ARG A 163 -10.89 10.55 -6.01
N LYS A 164 -11.70 10.77 -7.04
CA LYS A 164 -11.34 10.34 -8.40
C LYS A 164 -10.40 11.33 -9.12
N GLN A 165 -10.54 12.62 -8.82
CA GLN A 165 -9.69 13.66 -9.41
C GLN A 165 -8.46 13.89 -8.57
N ASN A 166 -7.30 14.02 -9.22
CA ASN A 166 -6.00 14.23 -8.57
C ASN A 166 -5.61 13.13 -7.58
N MET A 167 -6.06 11.90 -7.82
CA MET A 167 -5.58 10.74 -7.06
C MET A 167 -4.11 10.51 -7.39
N ILE A 168 -3.30 10.26 -6.37
CA ILE A 168 -1.90 9.91 -6.54
C ILE A 168 -1.81 8.39 -6.70
N LEU A 169 -1.33 7.96 -7.86
CA LEU A 169 -1.01 6.56 -8.14
C LEU A 169 0.51 6.42 -8.17
N MET A 170 1.07 5.65 -7.27
CA MET A 170 2.51 5.44 -7.16
C MET A 170 2.87 3.99 -7.47
N ALA A 171 3.81 3.79 -8.39
CA ALA A 171 4.46 2.50 -8.54
C ALA A 171 5.50 2.36 -7.41
N GLU A 172 5.41 1.28 -6.66
CA GLU A 172 6.33 0.99 -5.56
C GLU A 172 7.10 -0.31 -5.85
N PRO A 173 8.36 -0.23 -6.31
CA PRO A 173 9.18 -1.39 -6.63
C PRO A 173 9.72 -2.10 -5.38
N ALA A 174 8.93 -2.11 -4.30
CA ALA A 174 9.30 -2.76 -3.06
C ALA A 174 9.48 -4.27 -3.26
N PHE A 175 10.47 -4.82 -2.57
CA PHE A 175 10.78 -6.26 -2.57
C PHE A 175 11.27 -6.86 -3.90
N ILE A 176 11.58 -6.04 -4.91
CA ILE A 176 12.26 -6.53 -6.10
C ILE A 176 13.74 -6.65 -5.78
N LEU A 177 14.20 -7.88 -5.74
CA LEU A 177 15.62 -8.17 -5.55
C LEU A 177 16.26 -8.50 -6.89
N PRO A 178 17.46 -7.98 -7.18
CA PRO A 178 18.19 -8.36 -8.39
C PRO A 178 18.48 -9.86 -8.37
N GLU A 179 18.39 -10.50 -9.53
CA GLU A 179 18.72 -11.93 -9.66
C GLU A 179 20.21 -12.20 -9.49
N LYS A 180 21.02 -11.17 -9.62
CA LYS A 180 22.49 -11.22 -9.46
C LYS A 180 22.90 -10.41 -8.23
N HIS A 181 23.94 -10.88 -7.55
CA HIS A 181 24.62 -10.05 -6.57
C HIS A 181 25.45 -9.00 -7.31
N TYR A 182 25.05 -7.75 -7.20
CA TYR A 182 25.83 -6.64 -7.71
C TYR A 182 26.95 -6.29 -6.74
N ASN A 183 28.15 -6.08 -7.28
CA ASN A 183 29.34 -5.80 -6.48
C ASN A 183 29.62 -4.30 -6.32
N CYS A 184 28.85 -3.44 -6.98
CA CYS A 184 29.02 -2.01 -6.90
C CYS A 184 27.68 -1.26 -6.95
N LEU A 185 27.69 -0.03 -6.40
CA LEU A 185 26.52 0.85 -6.36
C LEU A 185 26.03 1.24 -7.77
N GLU A 186 26.91 1.31 -8.76
CA GLU A 186 26.52 1.69 -10.11
C GLU A 186 25.64 0.62 -10.76
N GLU A 187 25.96 -0.66 -10.58
CA GLU A 187 25.14 -1.77 -11.05
C GLU A 187 23.76 -1.79 -10.36
N MET A 188 23.74 -1.54 -9.05
CA MET A 188 22.49 -1.42 -8.28
C MET A 188 21.66 -0.24 -8.78
N HIS A 189 22.25 0.91 -8.96
CA HIS A 189 21.54 2.09 -9.48
C HIS A 189 21.05 1.91 -10.93
N GLN A 190 21.76 1.16 -11.74
CA GLN A 190 21.30 0.83 -13.07
C GLN A 190 20.07 -0.09 -13.01
N PHE A 191 20.11 -1.12 -12.17
CA PHE A 191 18.97 -2.01 -11.94
C PHE A 191 17.74 -1.23 -11.45
N ASP A 192 17.90 -0.36 -10.45
CA ASP A 192 16.81 0.46 -9.92
C ASP A 192 16.21 1.37 -10.99
N ARG A 193 17.05 1.99 -11.83
CA ARG A 193 16.58 2.81 -12.96
C ARG A 193 15.78 1.99 -13.96
N GLU A 194 16.28 0.82 -14.33
CA GLU A 194 15.60 -0.07 -15.29
C GLU A 194 14.24 -0.51 -14.76
N CYS A 195 14.15 -0.91 -13.49
CA CYS A 195 12.89 -1.22 -12.82
C CYS A 195 11.95 -0.01 -12.83
N THR A 196 12.45 1.18 -12.44
CA THR A 196 11.65 2.40 -12.39
C THR A 196 11.05 2.74 -13.76
N TYR A 197 11.84 2.67 -14.84
CA TYR A 197 11.31 2.91 -16.19
C TYR A 197 10.21 1.92 -16.58
N GLN A 198 10.37 0.65 -16.26
CA GLN A 198 9.34 -0.36 -16.55
C GLN A 198 8.06 -0.12 -15.73
N PHE A 199 8.19 0.28 -14.47
CA PHE A 199 7.04 0.66 -13.64
C PHE A 199 6.30 1.88 -14.22
N VAL A 200 7.02 2.91 -14.60
CA VAL A 200 6.43 4.13 -15.18
C VAL A 200 5.70 3.82 -16.47
N ASP A 201 6.33 3.06 -17.38
CA ASP A 201 5.73 2.66 -18.65
C ASP A 201 4.45 1.82 -18.44
N PHE A 202 4.48 0.88 -17.49
CA PHE A 202 3.31 0.07 -17.15
C PHE A 202 2.18 0.96 -16.61
N MET A 203 2.48 1.83 -15.64
CA MET A 203 1.49 2.73 -15.04
C MET A 203 0.89 3.70 -16.05
N GLN A 204 1.68 4.25 -16.95
CA GLN A 204 1.17 5.13 -18.01
C GLN A 204 0.16 4.39 -18.89
N LYS A 205 0.53 3.21 -19.38
CA LYS A 205 -0.36 2.36 -20.20
C LYS A 205 -1.64 1.97 -19.45
N LEU A 206 -1.52 1.67 -18.16
CA LEU A 206 -2.65 1.32 -17.33
C LEU A 206 -3.60 2.50 -17.16
N VAL A 207 -3.09 3.70 -16.86
CA VAL A 207 -3.90 4.91 -16.69
C VAL A 207 -4.56 5.36 -18.00
N GLU A 208 -3.87 5.24 -19.14
CA GLU A 208 -4.42 5.56 -20.46
C GLU A 208 -5.63 4.69 -20.86
N LYS A 209 -5.76 3.51 -20.26
CA LYS A 209 -6.85 2.56 -20.51
C LYS A 209 -8.15 2.93 -19.77
N TYR A 210 -8.05 3.66 -18.66
CA TYR A 210 -9.14 4.01 -17.76
C TYR A 210 -9.36 5.52 -17.62
#